data_a5775ea9bd508463e4f16a7343382d9d
#
_entry.id   a5775ea9bd508463e4f16a7343382d9d
#
_cell.length_a   1.000
_cell.length_b   1.000
_cell.length_c   1.000
_cell.angle_alpha   90.00
_cell.angle_beta   90.00
_cell.angle_gamma   90.00
#
_symmetry.space_group_name_H-M   'P 1'
#
loop_
_entity.id
_entity.type
_entity.pdbx_description
1 polymer ?
#
loop_
_entity_poly.entity_id
_entity_poly.type
_entity_poly.pdbx_seq_one_letter_code
_entity_poly.pdbx_strand_id
1 'polypeptide(L)'
;GGHPQVKENWYLNLKPQFLKFLKTIESTNDMSLYTNIYKNNNKGRWVANQTNWLKNNKGEIDFDFIGRFENLQEDFDKVCDQLDIDRRQLVEAKKLNKKPHYSKFYDSKSIELVRELYQEDIEYFNYEFEDRKRAIA
;
A
#
# COMPACT_ATOMS: atom_id res chain seq x y z
N GLY A 1 -5.22 36.26 3.97
CA GLY A 1 -4.55 35.26 4.69
C GLY A 1 -3.96 34.16 3.82
N GLY A 2 -2.64 34.06 3.80
CA GLY A 2 -1.97 33.02 3.05
C GLY A 2 -2.27 31.65 3.62
N HIS A 3 -2.39 30.68 2.75
CA HIS A 3 -2.41 29.28 3.18
C HIS A 3 -1.10 28.98 3.94
N PRO A 4 -1.17 28.28 5.08
CA PRO A 4 0.05 27.89 5.75
C PRO A 4 0.91 27.10 4.77
N GLN A 5 2.14 27.54 4.56
CA GLN A 5 3.08 26.80 3.74
C GLN A 5 3.24 25.41 4.36
N VAL A 6 2.97 24.38 3.56
CA VAL A 6 3.25 23.02 3.96
C VAL A 6 4.76 22.93 4.15
N LYS A 7 5.19 22.71 5.40
CA LYS A 7 6.62 22.55 5.69
C LYS A 7 7.18 21.40 4.86
N GLU A 8 8.36 21.58 4.30
CA GLU A 8 9.00 20.57 3.44
C GLU A 8 9.09 19.18 4.09
N ASN A 9 9.10 19.11 5.42
CA ASN A 9 9.28 17.89 6.19
C ASN A 9 8.04 17.48 6.98
N TRP A 10 6.85 17.85 6.48
CA TRP A 10 5.60 17.55 7.17
C TRP A 10 5.42 16.06 7.45
N TYR A 11 5.94 15.21 6.59
CA TYR A 11 5.82 13.75 6.70
C TYR A 11 6.62 13.17 7.90
N LEU A 12 7.64 13.88 8.37
CA LEU A 12 8.46 13.39 9.49
C LEU A 12 7.64 13.26 10.77
N ASN A 13 6.62 14.09 10.94
CA ASN A 13 5.73 14.02 12.07
C ASN A 13 4.77 12.82 12.00
N LEU A 14 4.66 12.18 10.84
CA LEU A 14 3.78 11.04 10.65
C LEU A 14 4.43 9.70 10.99
N LYS A 15 5.77 9.64 11.10
CA LYS A 15 6.47 8.39 11.43
C LYS A 15 5.96 7.74 12.71
N PRO A 16 5.88 8.45 13.85
CA PRO A 16 5.36 7.86 15.08
C PRO A 16 3.91 7.43 14.96
N GLN A 17 3.10 8.20 14.23
CA GLN A 17 1.70 7.89 14.00
C GLN A 17 1.55 6.63 13.14
N PHE A 18 2.39 6.49 12.12
CA PHE A 18 2.41 5.31 11.27
C PHE A 18 2.78 4.06 12.08
N LEU A 19 3.82 4.13 12.88
CA LEU A 19 4.22 3.03 13.75
C LEU A 19 3.11 2.65 14.74
N LYS A 20 2.47 3.64 15.34
CA LYS A 20 1.33 3.42 16.24
C LYS A 20 0.17 2.73 15.54
N PHE A 21 -0.12 3.12 14.30
CA PHE A 21 -1.14 2.49 13.47
C PHE A 21 -0.83 1.01 13.24
N LEU A 22 0.41 0.70 12.86
CA LEU A 22 0.84 -0.68 12.66
C LEU A 22 0.75 -1.52 13.93
N LYS A 23 1.15 -0.96 15.07
CA LYS A 23 1.01 -1.65 16.36
C LYS A 23 -0.45 -1.89 16.73
N THR A 24 -1.34 -0.98 16.35
CA THR A 24 -2.78 -1.18 16.55
C THR A 24 -3.30 -2.35 15.73
N ILE A 25 -2.87 -2.48 14.48
CA ILE A 25 -3.22 -3.64 13.64
C ILE A 25 -2.69 -4.92 14.28
N GLU A 26 -1.43 -4.94 14.69
CA GLU A 26 -0.82 -6.09 15.33
C GLU A 26 -1.58 -6.52 16.59
N SER A 27 -1.99 -5.55 17.42
CA SER A 27 -2.68 -5.84 18.67
C SER A 27 -4.09 -6.42 18.48
N THR A 28 -4.72 -6.20 17.33
CA THR A 28 -6.02 -6.81 17.04
C THR A 28 -5.90 -8.31 16.79
N ASN A 29 -4.72 -8.75 16.41
CA ASN A 29 -4.45 -10.13 15.98
C ASN A 29 -5.44 -10.62 14.92
N ASP A 30 -5.97 -9.71 14.14
CA ASP A 30 -6.98 -9.98 13.13
C ASP A 30 -6.60 -9.31 11.82
N MET A 31 -6.16 -10.12 10.87
CA MET A 31 -5.82 -9.70 9.51
C MET A 31 -6.91 -10.10 8.53
N SER A 32 -8.17 -10.11 9.00
CA SER A 32 -9.33 -10.35 8.14
C SER A 32 -9.48 -9.24 7.10
N LEU A 33 -10.37 -9.45 6.14
CA LEU A 33 -10.65 -8.48 5.08
C LEU A 33 -11.02 -7.11 5.62
N TYR A 34 -11.64 -7.07 6.78
CA TYR A 34 -12.05 -5.84 7.42
C TYR A 34 -11.93 -5.98 8.93
N THR A 35 -11.30 -5.01 9.56
CA THR A 35 -11.24 -4.97 11.02
C THR A 35 -11.55 -3.57 11.53
N ASN A 36 -12.13 -3.50 12.71
CA ASN A 36 -12.42 -2.24 13.37
C ASN A 36 -11.25 -1.87 14.28
N ILE A 37 -10.33 -1.08 13.72
CA ILE A 37 -9.12 -0.64 14.41
C ILE A 37 -9.45 0.44 15.46
N TYR A 38 -10.49 1.21 15.22
CA TYR A 38 -10.90 2.31 16.10
C TYR A 38 -12.23 2.02 16.77
N LYS A 39 -12.16 1.28 17.87
CA LYS A 39 -13.36 0.81 18.59
C LYS A 39 -14.34 1.93 18.95
N ASN A 40 -13.84 3.14 19.21
CA ASN A 40 -14.67 4.25 19.65
C ASN A 40 -15.35 5.01 18.52
N ASN A 41 -14.92 4.84 17.28
CA ASN A 41 -15.40 5.62 16.14
C ASN A 41 -16.21 4.82 15.13
N ASN A 42 -16.42 3.54 15.37
CA ASN A 42 -17.06 2.61 14.41
C ASN A 42 -16.45 2.67 12.99
N LYS A 43 -15.22 3.16 12.89
CA LYS A 43 -14.51 3.25 11.62
C LYS A 43 -13.57 2.05 11.51
N GLY A 44 -13.94 1.12 10.66
CA GLY A 44 -13.06 0.03 10.32
C GLY A 44 -12.06 0.41 9.24
N ARG A 45 -11.09 -0.45 9.05
CA ARG A 45 -10.10 -0.33 7.98
C ARG A 45 -9.92 -1.67 7.30
N TRP A 46 -9.69 -1.61 6.02
CA TRP A 46 -9.35 -2.80 5.23
C TRP A 46 -7.84 -3.02 5.40
N VAL A 47 -7.47 -3.96 6.25
CA VAL A 47 -6.07 -4.18 6.65
C VAL A 47 -5.53 -5.53 6.24
N ALA A 48 -6.36 -6.37 5.63
CA ALA A 48 -5.96 -7.71 5.21
C ALA A 48 -4.87 -7.65 4.13
N ASN A 49 -4.11 -8.73 4.03
CA ASN A 49 -3.26 -8.93 2.87
C ASN A 49 -4.09 -8.89 1.60
N GLN A 50 -3.55 -8.31 0.54
CA GLN A 50 -4.24 -8.23 -0.75
C GLN A 50 -4.51 -9.61 -1.34
N THR A 51 -3.65 -10.57 -1.06
CA THR A 51 -3.84 -11.96 -1.48
C THR A 51 -5.16 -12.55 -1.00
N ASN A 52 -5.66 -12.10 0.16
CA ASN A 52 -6.95 -12.57 0.69
C ASN A 52 -8.13 -12.20 -0.21
N TRP A 53 -8.03 -11.08 -0.94
CA TRP A 53 -9.03 -10.64 -1.90
C TRP A 53 -9.01 -11.45 -3.20
N LEU A 54 -7.87 -12.08 -3.49
CA LEU A 54 -7.63 -12.79 -4.74
C LEU A 54 -7.92 -14.28 -4.63
N LYS A 55 -8.01 -14.82 -3.42
CA LYS A 55 -8.22 -16.24 -3.19
C LYS A 55 -9.67 -16.65 -3.47
N ASN A 56 -9.82 -17.79 -4.14
CA ASN A 56 -11.11 -18.43 -4.33
C ASN A 56 -11.51 -19.26 -3.10
N ASN A 57 -12.63 -19.97 -3.17
CA ASN A 57 -13.13 -20.79 -2.06
C ASN A 57 -12.18 -21.94 -1.66
N LYS A 58 -11.26 -22.32 -2.53
CA LYS A 58 -10.25 -23.33 -2.27
C LYS A 58 -8.96 -22.74 -1.69
N GLY A 59 -8.91 -21.42 -1.49
CA GLY A 59 -7.73 -20.73 -1.03
C GLY A 59 -6.67 -20.53 -2.11
N GLU A 60 -7.04 -20.69 -3.37
CA GLU A 60 -6.13 -20.55 -4.50
C GLU A 60 -6.31 -19.21 -5.20
N ILE A 61 -5.22 -18.66 -5.71
CA ILE A 61 -5.25 -17.48 -6.58
C ILE A 61 -5.22 -17.98 -8.02
N ASP A 62 -6.35 -17.85 -8.70
CA ASP A 62 -6.56 -18.42 -10.03
C ASP A 62 -7.10 -17.34 -10.99
N PHE A 63 -6.22 -16.43 -11.39
CA PHE A 63 -6.53 -15.38 -12.37
C PHE A 63 -5.61 -15.51 -13.56
N ASP A 64 -6.14 -15.23 -14.74
CA ASP A 64 -5.35 -15.22 -15.97
C ASP A 64 -4.29 -14.12 -15.97
N PHE A 65 -4.58 -13.01 -15.29
CA PHE A 65 -3.67 -11.88 -15.21
C PHE A 65 -3.94 -11.07 -13.95
N ILE A 66 -2.88 -10.66 -13.25
CA ILE A 66 -2.96 -9.75 -12.13
C ILE A 66 -2.04 -8.58 -12.42
N GLY A 67 -2.63 -7.40 -12.63
CA GLY A 67 -1.88 -6.16 -12.82
C GLY A 67 -1.35 -5.60 -11.51
N ARG A 68 -0.30 -4.81 -11.61
CA ARG A 68 0.31 -4.13 -10.46
C ARG A 68 0.04 -2.64 -10.54
N PHE A 69 -0.25 -2.04 -9.40
CA PHE A 69 -0.54 -0.62 -9.32
C PHE A 69 0.62 0.23 -9.84
N GLU A 70 1.84 -0.16 -9.55
CA GLU A 70 3.04 0.55 -9.99
C GLU A 70 3.26 0.51 -11.51
N ASN A 71 2.62 -0.43 -12.20
CA ASN A 71 2.65 -0.59 -13.65
C ASN A 71 1.26 -0.48 -14.28
N LEU A 72 0.39 0.32 -13.67
CA LEU A 72 -1.04 0.29 -13.97
C LEU A 72 -1.35 0.52 -15.46
N GLN A 73 -0.75 1.53 -16.09
CA GLN A 73 -1.01 1.83 -17.49
C GLN A 73 -0.50 0.69 -18.40
N GLU A 74 0.71 0.23 -18.17
CA GLU A 74 1.30 -0.86 -18.96
C GLU A 74 0.50 -2.15 -18.83
N ASP A 75 0.10 -2.49 -17.62
CA ASP A 75 -0.65 -3.70 -17.34
C ASP A 75 -2.07 -3.60 -17.92
N PHE A 76 -2.68 -2.42 -17.86
CA PHE A 76 -3.98 -2.17 -18.50
C PHE A 76 -3.88 -2.31 -20.01
N ASP A 77 -2.81 -1.80 -20.63
CA ASP A 77 -2.57 -1.95 -22.06
C ASP A 77 -2.45 -3.43 -22.46
N LYS A 78 -1.79 -4.25 -21.64
CA LYS A 78 -1.69 -5.69 -21.87
C LYS A 78 -3.06 -6.37 -21.86
N VAL A 79 -3.93 -5.98 -20.93
CA VAL A 79 -5.29 -6.50 -20.85
C VAL A 79 -6.08 -6.11 -22.11
N CYS A 80 -5.97 -4.86 -22.53
CA CYS A 80 -6.64 -4.40 -23.75
C CYS A 80 -6.18 -5.20 -24.97
N ASP A 81 -4.88 -5.44 -25.09
CA ASP A 81 -4.31 -6.22 -26.19
C ASP A 81 -4.83 -7.65 -26.19
N GLN A 82 -4.88 -8.30 -25.02
CA GLN A 82 -5.37 -9.67 -24.91
C GLN A 82 -6.85 -9.80 -25.24
N LEU A 83 -7.64 -8.77 -24.91
CA LEU A 83 -9.08 -8.75 -25.19
C LEU A 83 -9.40 -8.20 -26.59
N ASP A 84 -8.40 -7.80 -27.34
CA ASP A 84 -8.54 -7.21 -28.68
C ASP A 84 -9.45 -5.98 -28.65
N ILE A 85 -9.24 -5.11 -27.66
CA ILE A 85 -9.92 -3.82 -27.53
C ILE A 85 -8.91 -2.68 -27.58
N ASP A 86 -9.38 -1.49 -27.94
CA ASP A 86 -8.51 -0.33 -28.04
C ASP A 86 -7.90 0.04 -26.69
N ARG A 87 -6.61 0.36 -26.67
CA ARG A 87 -5.94 0.90 -25.50
C ARG A 87 -6.50 2.27 -25.16
N ARG A 88 -6.59 2.57 -23.86
CA ARG A 88 -7.00 3.88 -23.39
C ARG A 88 -6.00 4.39 -22.37
N GLN A 89 -5.69 5.69 -22.44
CA GLN A 89 -4.89 6.34 -21.43
C GLN A 89 -5.71 6.49 -20.15
N LEU A 90 -5.21 5.90 -19.07
CA LEU A 90 -5.85 6.03 -17.77
C LEU A 90 -5.65 7.43 -17.21
N VAL A 91 -6.72 7.98 -16.62
CA VAL A 91 -6.69 9.32 -16.04
C VAL A 91 -6.14 9.22 -14.62
N GLU A 92 -5.08 9.99 -14.34
CA GLU A 92 -4.55 10.09 -12.98
C GLU A 92 -5.39 11.11 -12.19
N ALA A 93 -6.14 10.61 -11.19
CA ALA A 93 -6.92 11.46 -10.31
C ALA A 93 -6.07 11.93 -9.13
N LYS A 94 -5.56 13.13 -9.13
CA LYS A 94 -4.81 13.80 -8.06
C LYS A 94 -3.41 13.24 -7.80
N LYS A 95 -2.42 13.77 -8.49
CA LYS A 95 -1.04 13.69 -8.03
C LYS A 95 -0.80 14.78 -6.99
N LEU A 96 -0.35 14.36 -5.80
CA LEU A 96 0.25 15.29 -4.86
C LEU A 96 1.64 15.62 -5.39
N ASN A 97 1.81 16.86 -5.87
CA ASN A 97 3.12 17.35 -6.24
C ASN A 97 4.04 17.28 -5.00
N LYS A 98 5.25 16.77 -5.18
CA LYS A 98 6.27 16.65 -4.13
C LYS A 98 5.94 15.63 -3.04
N LYS A 99 5.24 14.55 -3.37
CA LYS A 99 5.08 13.44 -2.45
C LYS A 99 6.44 12.79 -2.19
N PRO A 100 6.89 12.70 -0.93
CA PRO A 100 8.13 12.01 -0.63
C PRO A 100 8.00 10.51 -0.93
N HIS A 101 9.14 9.87 -1.19
CA HIS A 101 9.17 8.43 -1.35
C HIS A 101 8.66 7.74 -0.06
N TYR A 102 7.94 6.63 -0.21
CA TYR A 102 7.32 5.97 0.93
C TYR A 102 8.32 5.61 2.03
N SER A 103 9.58 5.34 1.70
CA SER A 103 10.61 4.99 2.69
C SER A 103 10.83 6.07 3.74
N LYS A 104 10.46 7.31 3.45
CA LYS A 104 10.59 8.42 4.39
C LYS A 104 9.64 8.30 5.59
N PHE A 105 8.56 7.54 5.44
CA PHE A 105 7.58 7.31 6.53
C PHE A 105 7.97 6.15 7.43
N TYR A 106 9.00 5.39 7.06
CA TYR A 106 9.40 4.17 7.75
C TYR A 106 10.62 4.40 8.63
N ASP A 107 10.69 3.63 9.72
CA ASP A 107 11.89 3.40 10.51
C ASP A 107 12.11 1.88 10.59
N SER A 108 13.15 1.44 11.32
CA SER A 108 13.46 0.01 11.43
C SER A 108 12.31 -0.80 12.00
N LYS A 109 11.59 -0.24 12.98
CA LYS A 109 10.44 -0.91 13.60
C LYS A 109 9.27 -1.07 12.66
N SER A 110 8.91 -0.01 11.92
CA SER A 110 7.79 -0.09 11.00
C SER A 110 8.09 -0.97 9.80
N ILE A 111 9.32 -0.99 9.31
CA ILE A 111 9.74 -1.93 8.26
C ILE A 111 9.52 -3.37 8.71
N GLU A 112 9.96 -3.70 9.93
CA GLU A 112 9.82 -5.04 10.49
C GLU A 112 8.35 -5.43 10.67
N LEU A 113 7.52 -4.53 11.22
CA LEU A 113 6.10 -4.79 11.42
C LEU A 113 5.34 -4.99 10.11
N VAL A 114 5.61 -4.19 9.09
CA VAL A 114 4.98 -4.37 7.79
C VAL A 114 5.40 -5.70 7.18
N ARG A 115 6.68 -6.06 7.32
CA ARG A 115 7.18 -7.35 6.83
C ARG A 115 6.44 -8.52 7.49
N GLU A 116 6.21 -8.47 8.79
CA GLU A 116 5.49 -9.51 9.52
C GLU A 116 4.01 -9.56 9.17
N LEU A 117 3.34 -8.40 9.20
CA LEU A 117 1.90 -8.31 8.97
C LEU A 117 1.51 -8.65 7.53
N TYR A 118 2.34 -8.26 6.57
CA TYR A 118 2.05 -8.39 5.14
C TYR A 118 3.02 -9.33 4.44
N GLN A 119 3.56 -10.30 5.18
CA GLN A 119 4.51 -11.27 4.65
C GLN A 119 3.96 -12.00 3.42
N GLU A 120 2.70 -12.39 3.45
CA GLU A 120 2.07 -13.12 2.35
C GLU A 120 2.08 -12.29 1.05
N ASP A 121 1.67 -11.02 1.14
CA ASP A 121 1.70 -10.11 -0.02
C ASP A 121 3.12 -9.88 -0.52
N ILE A 122 4.05 -9.66 0.40
CA ILE A 122 5.44 -9.38 0.07
C ILE A 122 6.05 -10.57 -0.67
N GLU A 123 5.81 -11.77 -0.19
CA GLU A 123 6.33 -13.00 -0.82
C GLU A 123 5.65 -13.30 -2.15
N TYR A 124 4.32 -13.20 -2.18
CA TYR A 124 3.56 -13.52 -3.39
C TYR A 124 3.89 -12.59 -4.55
N PHE A 125 3.96 -11.28 -4.28
CA PHE A 125 4.24 -10.27 -5.29
C PHE A 125 5.72 -9.94 -5.43
N ASN A 126 6.58 -10.57 -4.63
CA ASN A 126 8.04 -10.37 -4.66
C ASN A 126 8.44 -8.92 -4.45
N TYR A 127 7.86 -8.26 -3.45
CA TYR A 127 8.21 -6.89 -3.11
C TYR A 127 9.48 -6.83 -2.26
N GLU A 128 10.25 -5.76 -2.47
CA GLU A 128 11.40 -5.44 -1.65
C GLU A 128 11.27 -4.00 -1.15
N PHE A 129 11.72 -3.75 0.08
CA PHE A 129 11.72 -2.40 0.61
C PHE A 129 12.87 -1.60 -0.01
N GLU A 130 12.54 -0.47 -0.63
CA GLU A 130 13.52 0.44 -1.19
C GLU A 130 13.90 1.51 -0.18
N ASP A 131 15.08 1.40 0.43
CA ASP A 131 15.54 2.37 1.41
C ASP A 131 16.31 3.51 0.73
N ARG A 132 15.58 4.52 0.27
CA ARG A 132 16.16 5.69 -0.38
C ARG A 132 16.89 6.64 0.57
N LYS A 133 16.80 6.43 1.87
CA LYS A 133 17.59 7.19 2.84
C LYS A 133 19.08 6.93 2.68
N ARG A 134 19.45 5.74 2.21
CA ARG A 134 20.85 5.36 1.96
C ARG A 134 21.34 5.76 0.58
N ALA A 135 20.44 6.08 -0.33
CA ALA A 135 20.79 6.46 -1.70
C ALA A 135 21.33 7.90 -1.81
N ILE A 136 21.29 8.66 -0.73
CA ILE A 136 21.86 10.02 -0.67
C ILE A 136 23.12 9.94 0.19
N ALA A 137 24.09 9.26 -0.33
CA ALA A 137 25.42 9.32 0.24
C ALA A 137 26.20 10.43 -0.46
#